data_6882f4c2a5d40bf7d73a9a68a30e1450
#
_entry.id   6882f4c2a5d40bf7d73a9a68a30e1450
#
_cell.length_a   1.000
_cell.length_b   1.000
_cell.length_c   1.000
_cell.angle_alpha   90.00
_cell.angle_beta   90.00
_cell.angle_gamma   90.00
#
_symmetry.space_group_name_H-M   'P 1'
#
loop_
_entity.id
_entity.type
_entity.pdbx_description
1 polymer ?
#
loop_
_entity_poly.entity_id
_entity_poly.type
_entity_poly.pdbx_seq_one_letter_code
_entity_poly.pdbx_strand_id
1 'polypeptide(L)'
;MAETLCQKRALEAFRLDPEKWGVNVQSLSGSPSNFQVYTGLLKPHDRIMGLDLPHGGHLSHGFQTDSKKISAVSIFFESMPYRLDESTGLIDYDACQTLATAYRPKLLIAGASAYSRLYDYKRMREIADSTGAFLLSDMAHISGLVAADMIPSPFEYSDVVTTTTHKSLRGPRGAMIFYRKGQKGVDKKGNAVMYDLEVSLFSFTYGQFDWRRVCFTGQDQL
;
A
#
# COMPACT_ATOMS: atom_id res chain seq x y z
N MET A 1 3.83 21.27 16.11
CA MET A 1 3.57 20.68 17.47
C MET A 1 2.43 19.65 17.45
N ALA A 2 1.21 19.95 16.96
CA ALA A 2 0.09 18.98 16.94
C ALA A 2 0.35 17.77 16.03
N GLU A 3 0.86 18.01 14.82
CA GLU A 3 1.20 16.96 13.87
C GLU A 3 2.27 16.01 14.41
N THR A 4 3.37 16.52 14.94
CA THR A 4 4.46 15.73 15.52
C THR A 4 3.96 14.86 16.69
N LEU A 5 3.05 15.40 17.51
CA LEU A 5 2.43 14.63 18.58
C LEU A 5 1.52 13.52 18.03
N CYS A 6 0.77 13.81 16.98
CA CYS A 6 -0.07 12.81 16.30
C CYS A 6 0.79 11.69 15.71
N GLN A 7 1.88 12.03 15.03
CA GLN A 7 2.83 11.06 14.48
C GLN A 7 3.41 10.15 15.57
N LYS A 8 3.88 10.75 16.67
CA LYS A 8 4.39 9.99 17.81
C LYS A 8 3.35 9.02 18.36
N ARG A 9 2.14 9.49 18.64
CA ARG A 9 1.03 8.66 19.15
C ARG A 9 0.61 7.57 18.17
N ALA A 10 0.65 7.85 16.87
CA ALA A 10 0.37 6.85 15.84
C ALA A 10 1.37 5.70 15.86
N LEU A 11 2.67 6.00 15.95
CA LEU A 11 3.71 4.99 16.08
C LEU A 11 3.58 4.19 17.37
N GLU A 12 3.34 4.87 18.49
CA GLU A 12 3.13 4.23 19.81
C GLU A 12 1.91 3.29 19.80
N ALA A 13 0.79 3.70 19.18
CA ALA A 13 -0.43 2.90 19.11
C ALA A 13 -0.24 1.54 18.42
N PHE A 14 0.68 1.46 17.48
CA PHE A 14 1.04 0.23 16.77
C PHE A 14 2.38 -0.37 17.23
N ARG A 15 2.97 0.14 18.32
CA ARG A 15 4.24 -0.35 18.91
C ARG A 15 5.41 -0.34 17.91
N LEU A 16 5.46 0.71 17.07
CA LEU A 16 6.47 0.84 16.02
C LEU A 16 7.69 1.62 16.52
N ASP A 17 8.86 1.12 16.15
CA ASP A 17 10.12 1.77 16.36
C ASP A 17 10.26 2.99 15.42
N PRO A 18 10.39 4.22 15.93
CA PRO A 18 10.50 5.42 15.10
C PRO A 18 11.79 5.48 14.25
N GLU A 19 12.80 4.69 14.58
CA GLU A 19 14.01 4.57 13.74
C GLU A 19 13.74 3.74 12.48
N LYS A 20 12.78 2.81 12.56
CA LYS A 20 12.42 1.89 11.46
C LYS A 20 11.17 2.32 10.70
N TRP A 21 10.31 3.13 11.30
CA TRP A 21 9.04 3.53 10.74
C TRP A 21 8.82 5.04 10.84
N GLY A 22 8.29 5.61 9.75
CA GLY A 22 7.71 6.95 9.75
C GLY A 22 6.20 6.87 9.54
N VAL A 23 5.51 7.99 9.80
CA VAL A 23 4.07 8.10 9.56
C VAL A 23 3.70 9.47 9.04
N ASN A 24 2.90 9.50 7.96
CA ASN A 24 2.21 10.68 7.48
C ASN A 24 0.76 10.66 8.00
N VAL A 25 0.33 11.74 8.62
CA VAL A 25 -0.99 11.88 9.26
C VAL A 25 -1.89 12.93 8.59
N GLN A 26 -1.53 13.39 7.40
CA GLN A 26 -2.20 14.50 6.71
C GLN A 26 -3.29 14.04 5.76
N SER A 27 -3.36 12.75 5.46
CA SER A 27 -4.32 12.20 4.52
C SER A 27 -5.76 12.30 5.03
N LEU A 28 -6.70 12.73 4.17
CA LEU A 28 -8.07 13.01 4.57
C LEU A 28 -8.94 11.76 4.73
N SER A 29 -8.61 10.68 4.01
CA SER A 29 -9.33 9.39 4.08
C SER A 29 -8.57 8.29 3.35
N GLY A 30 -9.08 7.04 3.35
CA GLY A 30 -8.39 5.86 2.83
C GLY A 30 -8.07 5.93 1.33
N SER A 31 -9.04 6.29 0.48
CA SER A 31 -8.79 6.34 -0.96
C SER A 31 -7.73 7.39 -1.36
N PRO A 32 -7.76 8.63 -0.83
CA PRO A 32 -6.66 9.56 -1.02
C PRO A 32 -5.32 9.05 -0.50
N SER A 33 -5.31 8.38 0.66
CA SER A 33 -4.12 7.77 1.24
C SER A 33 -3.49 6.74 0.30
N ASN A 34 -4.28 5.80 -0.18
CA ASN A 34 -3.82 4.77 -1.12
C ASN A 34 -3.32 5.40 -2.42
N PHE A 35 -4.05 6.40 -2.95
CA PHE A 35 -3.63 7.10 -4.16
C PHE A 35 -2.31 7.87 -3.96
N GLN A 36 -2.10 8.50 -2.79
CA GLN A 36 -0.83 9.14 -2.43
C GLN A 36 0.33 8.13 -2.41
N VAL A 37 0.11 6.94 -1.83
CA VAL A 37 1.12 5.87 -1.85
C VAL A 37 1.46 5.45 -3.28
N TYR A 38 0.45 5.24 -4.13
CA TYR A 38 0.70 4.82 -5.52
C TYR A 38 1.48 5.88 -6.29
N THR A 39 1.07 7.13 -6.21
CA THR A 39 1.74 8.22 -6.92
C THR A 39 3.13 8.54 -6.37
N GLY A 40 3.36 8.28 -5.08
CA GLY A 40 4.69 8.41 -4.46
C GLY A 40 5.67 7.30 -4.85
N LEU A 41 5.18 6.09 -5.12
CA LEU A 41 6.02 4.91 -5.38
C LEU A 41 6.12 4.53 -6.86
N LEU A 42 5.11 4.89 -7.65
CA LEU A 42 4.90 4.39 -8.99
C LEU A 42 4.88 5.52 -10.01
N LYS A 43 5.12 5.16 -11.26
CA LYS A 43 4.89 6.02 -12.42
C LYS A 43 3.50 5.74 -12.99
N PRO A 44 2.90 6.70 -13.74
CA PRO A 44 1.69 6.43 -14.50
C PRO A 44 1.84 5.15 -15.33
N HIS A 45 0.77 4.34 -15.38
CA HIS A 45 0.69 3.04 -16.04
C HIS A 45 1.56 1.92 -15.44
N ASP A 46 2.23 2.16 -14.31
CA ASP A 46 2.81 1.03 -13.57
C ASP A 46 1.72 0.07 -13.08
N ARG A 47 2.09 -1.19 -12.97
CA ARG A 47 1.17 -2.30 -12.67
C ARG A 47 1.00 -2.48 -11.17
N ILE A 48 -0.25 -2.56 -10.74
CA ILE A 48 -0.64 -2.85 -9.35
C ILE A 48 -1.50 -4.11 -9.30
N MET A 49 -1.50 -4.79 -8.18
CA MET A 49 -2.28 -6.01 -7.98
C MET A 49 -2.91 -5.99 -6.59
N GLY A 50 -4.23 -6.18 -6.51
CA GLY A 50 -5.01 -6.14 -5.28
C GLY A 50 -6.15 -7.17 -5.28
N LEU A 51 -6.80 -7.38 -4.13
CA LEU A 51 -7.95 -8.26 -4.04
C LEU A 51 -9.11 -7.70 -4.86
N ASP A 52 -9.76 -8.57 -5.65
CA ASP A 52 -10.92 -8.20 -6.46
C ASP A 52 -12.07 -7.67 -5.59
N LEU A 53 -12.77 -6.64 -6.05
CA LEU A 53 -13.87 -6.02 -5.31
C LEU A 53 -14.98 -7.01 -4.96
N PRO A 54 -15.49 -7.86 -5.90
CA PRO A 54 -16.50 -8.88 -5.58
C PRO A 54 -16.03 -9.91 -4.55
N HIS A 55 -14.72 -10.08 -4.39
CA HIS A 55 -14.11 -10.99 -3.41
C HIS A 55 -13.72 -10.30 -2.10
N GLY A 56 -14.18 -9.08 -1.87
CA GLY A 56 -13.97 -8.33 -0.63
C GLY A 56 -12.89 -7.26 -0.70
N GLY A 57 -12.31 -6.96 -1.87
CA GLY A 57 -11.37 -5.88 -2.07
C GLY A 57 -11.95 -4.49 -1.84
N HIS A 58 -11.17 -3.45 -2.11
CA HIS A 58 -11.59 -2.06 -2.01
C HIS A 58 -11.50 -1.36 -3.37
N LEU A 59 -12.39 -0.39 -3.64
CA LEU A 59 -12.40 0.38 -4.89
C LEU A 59 -11.03 1.01 -5.19
N SER A 60 -10.36 1.57 -4.19
CA SER A 60 -9.06 2.22 -4.35
C SER A 60 -7.90 1.25 -4.63
N HIS A 61 -8.15 -0.05 -4.67
CA HIS A 61 -7.16 -1.05 -5.10
C HIS A 61 -7.16 -1.29 -6.63
N GLY A 62 -7.81 -0.39 -7.40
CA GLY A 62 -7.77 -0.40 -8.85
C GLY A 62 -8.94 -1.13 -9.51
N PHE A 63 -10.10 -1.19 -8.86
CA PHE A 63 -11.27 -1.87 -9.43
C PHE A 63 -11.70 -1.29 -10.77
N GLN A 64 -11.87 -2.17 -11.73
CA GLN A 64 -12.38 -1.89 -13.08
C GLN A 64 -13.21 -3.08 -13.60
N THR A 65 -14.02 -2.82 -14.60
CA THR A 65 -14.73 -3.84 -15.38
C THR A 65 -14.17 -3.86 -16.80
N ASP A 66 -14.53 -4.86 -17.58
CA ASP A 66 -14.08 -4.99 -18.98
C ASP A 66 -14.42 -3.76 -19.83
N SER A 67 -15.53 -3.09 -19.51
CA SER A 67 -16.02 -1.94 -20.28
C SER A 67 -15.72 -0.58 -19.63
N LYS A 68 -15.34 -0.53 -18.34
CA LYS A 68 -15.23 0.74 -17.62
C LYS A 68 -14.18 0.73 -16.51
N LYS A 69 -13.33 1.74 -16.50
CA LYS A 69 -12.44 2.07 -15.38
C LYS A 69 -13.25 2.80 -14.30
N ILE A 70 -13.62 2.09 -13.23
CA ILE A 70 -14.51 2.61 -12.17
C ILE A 70 -13.73 3.35 -11.10
N SER A 71 -12.63 2.76 -10.65
CA SER A 71 -11.73 3.43 -9.71
C SER A 71 -10.87 4.47 -10.42
N ALA A 72 -10.69 5.65 -9.83
CA ALA A 72 -9.71 6.63 -10.31
C ALA A 72 -8.30 6.03 -10.42
N VAL A 73 -7.95 5.12 -9.51
CA VAL A 73 -6.66 4.42 -9.53
C VAL A 73 -6.46 3.65 -10.82
N SER A 74 -7.49 2.98 -11.34
CA SER A 74 -7.41 2.22 -12.60
C SER A 74 -7.31 3.10 -13.85
N ILE A 75 -7.50 4.43 -13.73
CA ILE A 75 -7.23 5.38 -14.81
C ILE A 75 -5.74 5.63 -14.94
N PHE A 76 -5.03 5.77 -13.80
CA PHE A 76 -3.62 6.14 -13.75
C PHE A 76 -2.68 4.94 -13.73
N PHE A 77 -3.13 3.79 -13.22
CA PHE A 77 -2.33 2.57 -13.04
C PHE A 77 -3.03 1.39 -13.70
N GLU A 78 -2.23 0.45 -14.18
CA GLU A 78 -2.77 -0.80 -14.71
C GLU A 78 -3.03 -1.77 -13.54
N SER A 79 -4.27 -2.21 -13.38
CA SER A 79 -4.65 -3.07 -12.25
C SER A 79 -5.03 -4.47 -12.69
N MET A 80 -4.56 -5.47 -11.93
CA MET A 80 -4.92 -6.88 -12.06
C MET A 80 -5.42 -7.39 -10.71
N PRO A 81 -6.65 -7.91 -10.60
CA PRO A 81 -7.13 -8.47 -9.35
C PRO A 81 -6.61 -9.90 -9.12
N TYR A 82 -6.30 -10.23 -7.86
CA TYR A 82 -6.26 -11.61 -7.39
C TYR A 82 -7.58 -11.95 -6.66
N ARG A 83 -7.89 -13.23 -6.51
CA ARG A 83 -9.19 -13.69 -6.05
C ARG A 83 -9.10 -14.69 -4.91
N LEU A 84 -10.25 -14.98 -4.30
CA LEU A 84 -10.43 -16.09 -3.38
C LEU A 84 -10.59 -17.40 -4.17
N ASP A 85 -10.23 -18.49 -3.54
CA ASP A 85 -10.80 -19.79 -3.88
C ASP A 85 -12.22 -19.84 -3.34
N GLU A 86 -13.20 -19.91 -4.24
CA GLU A 86 -14.63 -19.87 -3.89
C GLU A 86 -15.07 -21.09 -3.07
N SER A 87 -14.36 -22.20 -3.17
CA SER A 87 -14.67 -23.44 -2.42
C SER A 87 -14.31 -23.33 -0.95
N THR A 88 -13.24 -22.57 -0.63
CA THR A 88 -12.72 -22.39 0.75
C THR A 88 -13.06 -21.03 1.33
N GLY A 89 -13.34 -20.03 0.49
CA GLY A 89 -13.50 -18.63 0.87
C GLY A 89 -12.19 -17.98 1.36
N LEU A 90 -11.05 -18.57 1.05
CA LEU A 90 -9.73 -18.06 1.39
C LEU A 90 -9.05 -17.48 0.15
N ILE A 91 -8.11 -16.54 0.36
CA ILE A 91 -7.26 -16.05 -0.71
C ILE A 91 -6.44 -17.19 -1.28
N ASP A 92 -6.51 -17.38 -2.60
CA ASP A 92 -5.67 -18.33 -3.32
C ASP A 92 -4.29 -17.71 -3.55
N TYR A 93 -3.39 -17.95 -2.61
CA TYR A 93 -2.02 -17.39 -2.68
C TYR A 93 -1.19 -18.01 -3.81
N ASP A 94 -1.47 -19.24 -4.24
CA ASP A 94 -0.72 -19.89 -5.32
C ASP A 94 -1.17 -19.35 -6.68
N ALA A 95 -2.46 -19.15 -6.88
CA ALA A 95 -2.97 -18.43 -8.04
C ALA A 95 -2.47 -16.97 -8.05
N CYS A 96 -2.45 -16.30 -6.87
CA CYS A 96 -1.88 -14.96 -6.72
C CYS A 96 -0.40 -14.92 -7.13
N GLN A 97 0.41 -15.88 -6.70
CA GLN A 97 1.82 -16.01 -7.08
C GLN A 97 1.98 -16.20 -8.60
N THR A 98 1.18 -17.08 -9.18
CA THR A 98 1.20 -17.34 -10.63
C THR A 98 0.87 -16.09 -11.43
N LEU A 99 -0.20 -15.39 -11.05
CA LEU A 99 -0.60 -14.12 -11.65
C LEU A 99 0.48 -13.04 -11.47
N ALA A 100 1.04 -12.89 -10.28
CA ALA A 100 2.09 -11.92 -10.00
C ALA A 100 3.34 -12.18 -10.85
N THR A 101 3.73 -13.43 -11.03
CA THR A 101 4.88 -13.81 -11.86
C THR A 101 4.68 -13.44 -13.33
N ALA A 102 3.46 -13.66 -13.86
CA ALA A 102 3.12 -13.34 -15.24
C ALA A 102 2.94 -11.82 -15.43
N TYR A 103 2.21 -11.17 -14.53
CA TYR A 103 1.84 -9.77 -14.63
C TYR A 103 2.96 -8.81 -14.21
N ARG A 104 3.83 -9.23 -13.28
CA ARG A 104 4.96 -8.45 -12.74
C ARG A 104 4.53 -7.09 -12.21
N PRO A 105 3.68 -7.04 -11.17
CA PRO A 105 3.27 -5.79 -10.58
C PRO A 105 4.47 -5.07 -9.95
N LYS A 106 4.40 -3.74 -9.86
CA LYS A 106 5.32 -2.92 -9.08
C LYS A 106 4.87 -2.76 -7.64
N LEU A 107 3.56 -2.95 -7.41
CA LEU A 107 2.94 -2.88 -6.09
C LEU A 107 1.95 -4.03 -5.94
N LEU A 108 2.09 -4.79 -4.86
CA LEU A 108 1.13 -5.78 -4.40
C LEU A 108 0.40 -5.23 -3.17
N ILE A 109 -0.93 -5.35 -3.16
CA ILE A 109 -1.78 -4.78 -2.11
C ILE A 109 -2.42 -5.90 -1.30
N ALA A 110 -2.11 -5.95 -0.01
CA ALA A 110 -2.74 -6.82 0.98
C ALA A 110 -3.74 -6.01 1.80
N GLY A 111 -5.01 -6.02 1.40
CA GLY A 111 -6.05 -5.25 2.08
C GLY A 111 -7.43 -5.58 1.56
N ALA A 112 -8.42 -5.46 2.42
CA ALA A 112 -9.80 -5.80 2.11
C ALA A 112 -10.79 -4.93 2.87
N SER A 113 -11.98 -4.78 2.30
CA SER A 113 -13.14 -4.18 2.97
C SER A 113 -14.08 -5.23 3.54
N ALA A 114 -14.21 -6.38 2.90
CA ALA A 114 -15.20 -7.40 3.22
C ALA A 114 -14.60 -8.83 3.14
N TYR A 115 -13.39 -9.00 3.61
CA TYR A 115 -12.74 -10.30 3.77
C TYR A 115 -12.58 -10.60 5.26
N SER A 116 -13.37 -11.54 5.76
CA SER A 116 -13.49 -11.88 7.20
C SER A 116 -12.52 -12.98 7.65
N ARG A 117 -11.38 -13.10 6.99
CA ARG A 117 -10.30 -14.05 7.31
C ARG A 117 -8.99 -13.30 7.50
N LEU A 118 -7.99 -13.96 8.08
CA LEU A 118 -6.67 -13.39 8.26
C LEU A 118 -5.89 -13.42 6.94
N TYR A 119 -5.12 -12.35 6.70
CA TYR A 119 -4.10 -12.33 5.66
C TYR A 119 -2.86 -13.11 6.11
N ASP A 120 -2.30 -13.92 5.22
CA ASP A 120 -0.94 -14.41 5.37
C ASP A 120 0.02 -13.36 4.79
N TYR A 121 0.42 -12.41 5.63
CA TYR A 121 1.34 -11.33 5.22
C TYR A 121 2.72 -11.84 4.83
N LYS A 122 3.18 -12.97 5.43
CA LYS A 122 4.44 -13.60 5.08
C LYS A 122 4.38 -14.11 3.64
N ARG A 123 3.32 -14.84 3.29
CA ARG A 123 3.14 -15.33 1.92
C ARG A 123 3.00 -14.20 0.91
N MET A 124 2.28 -13.10 1.27
CA MET A 124 2.20 -11.90 0.45
C MET A 124 3.58 -11.24 0.23
N ARG A 125 4.44 -11.22 1.26
CA ARG A 125 5.81 -10.73 1.15
C ARG A 125 6.65 -11.58 0.19
N GLU A 126 6.58 -12.90 0.31
CA GLU A 126 7.27 -13.82 -0.60
C GLU A 126 6.86 -13.59 -2.06
N ILE A 127 5.56 -13.40 -2.32
CA ILE A 127 5.04 -13.08 -3.65
C ILE A 127 5.60 -11.75 -4.16
N ALA A 128 5.57 -10.71 -3.33
CA ALA A 128 6.08 -9.40 -3.69
C ALA A 128 7.60 -9.43 -3.97
N ASP A 129 8.37 -10.14 -3.16
CA ASP A 129 9.82 -10.30 -3.34
C ASP A 129 10.16 -11.02 -4.65
N SER A 130 9.40 -12.05 -5.00
CA SER A 130 9.61 -12.81 -6.24
C SER A 130 9.49 -11.96 -7.51
N THR A 131 8.74 -10.87 -7.44
CA THR A 131 8.53 -9.92 -8.56
C THR A 131 9.27 -8.60 -8.41
N GLY A 132 9.88 -8.37 -7.24
CA GLY A 132 10.51 -7.10 -6.89
C GLY A 132 9.50 -5.98 -6.62
N ALA A 133 8.26 -6.33 -6.28
CA ALA A 133 7.20 -5.39 -5.97
C ALA A 133 7.33 -4.82 -4.55
N PHE A 134 6.79 -3.61 -4.34
CA PHE A 134 6.46 -3.13 -3.01
C PHE A 134 5.25 -3.88 -2.46
N LEU A 135 5.22 -4.13 -1.15
CA LEU A 135 4.04 -4.64 -0.45
C LEU A 135 3.38 -3.51 0.34
N LEU A 136 2.18 -3.13 -0.08
CA LEU A 136 1.29 -2.24 0.64
C LEU A 136 0.25 -3.05 1.40
N SER A 137 0.10 -2.82 2.70
CA SER A 137 -1.03 -3.36 3.46
C SER A 137 -2.02 -2.25 3.81
N ASP A 138 -3.27 -2.40 3.36
CA ASP A 138 -4.39 -1.54 3.75
C ASP A 138 -5.18 -2.22 4.88
N MET A 139 -4.91 -1.79 6.12
CA MET A 139 -5.52 -2.34 7.32
C MET A 139 -6.72 -1.51 7.82
N ALA A 140 -7.32 -0.66 6.99
CA ALA A 140 -8.35 0.30 7.41
C ALA A 140 -9.52 -0.35 8.17
N HIS A 141 -9.94 -1.55 7.77
CA HIS A 141 -11.05 -2.26 8.41
C HIS A 141 -10.66 -3.02 9.69
N ILE A 142 -9.38 -3.35 9.86
CA ILE A 142 -8.87 -4.21 10.94
C ILE A 142 -7.89 -3.50 11.87
N SER A 143 -7.63 -2.22 11.64
CA SER A 143 -6.59 -1.47 12.36
C SER A 143 -6.77 -1.44 13.89
N GLY A 144 -8.01 -1.43 14.37
CA GLY A 144 -8.29 -1.53 15.80
C GLY A 144 -7.86 -2.87 16.40
N LEU A 145 -8.03 -3.96 15.66
CA LEU A 145 -7.60 -5.30 16.09
C LEU A 145 -6.08 -5.45 16.06
N VAL A 146 -5.43 -4.85 15.03
CA VAL A 146 -3.96 -4.79 14.94
C VAL A 146 -3.39 -3.97 16.09
N ALA A 147 -3.97 -2.80 16.39
CA ALA A 147 -3.56 -1.96 17.52
C ALA A 147 -3.70 -2.66 18.86
N ALA A 148 -4.75 -3.48 19.01
CA ALA A 148 -5.01 -4.29 20.21
C ALA A 148 -4.20 -5.59 20.28
N ASP A 149 -3.38 -5.90 19.25
CA ASP A 149 -2.58 -7.13 19.16
C ASP A 149 -3.39 -8.42 19.13
N MET A 150 -4.61 -8.34 18.60
CA MET A 150 -5.54 -9.47 18.55
C MET A 150 -5.43 -10.29 17.27
N ILE A 151 -4.76 -9.76 16.25
CA ILE A 151 -4.54 -10.41 14.95
C ILE A 151 -3.12 -10.10 14.43
N PRO A 152 -2.61 -10.91 13.48
CA PRO A 152 -1.28 -10.69 12.91
C PRO A 152 -1.09 -9.27 12.39
N SER A 153 0.06 -8.69 12.69
CA SER A 153 0.42 -7.33 12.30
C SER A 153 0.98 -7.31 10.87
N PRO A 154 0.52 -6.41 9.97
CA PRO A 154 1.10 -6.23 8.64
C PRO A 154 2.49 -5.59 8.67
N PHE A 155 2.85 -4.90 9.75
CA PHE A 155 4.07 -4.11 9.83
C PHE A 155 5.35 -4.94 9.74
N GLU A 156 5.30 -6.22 10.09
CA GLU A 156 6.47 -7.10 9.99
C GLU A 156 6.91 -7.31 8.54
N TYR A 157 5.97 -7.39 7.62
CA TYR A 157 6.21 -7.81 6.23
C TYR A 157 6.06 -6.69 5.19
N SER A 158 5.33 -5.62 5.51
CA SER A 158 4.99 -4.58 4.54
C SER A 158 6.06 -3.50 4.41
N ASP A 159 6.14 -2.89 3.22
CA ASP A 159 6.95 -1.69 2.99
C ASP A 159 6.19 -0.44 3.42
N VAL A 160 4.88 -0.43 3.13
CA VAL A 160 3.95 0.66 3.48
C VAL A 160 2.68 0.06 4.08
N VAL A 161 2.11 0.72 5.07
CA VAL A 161 0.81 0.34 5.66
C VAL A 161 -0.09 1.56 5.69
N THR A 162 -1.30 1.43 5.17
CA THR A 162 -2.31 2.48 5.23
C THR A 162 -3.45 2.10 6.16
N THR A 163 -4.06 3.10 6.78
CA THR A 163 -5.28 2.92 7.56
C THR A 163 -6.10 4.19 7.59
N THR A 164 -7.40 4.04 7.85
CA THR A 164 -8.29 5.14 8.21
C THR A 164 -8.41 5.26 9.72
N THR A 165 -8.65 6.47 10.21
CA THR A 165 -8.86 6.72 11.64
C THR A 165 -10.33 6.57 12.06
N HIS A 166 -11.27 6.66 11.13
CA HIS A 166 -12.71 6.73 11.37
C HIS A 166 -13.49 5.40 11.23
N LYS A 167 -12.78 4.28 11.10
CA LYS A 167 -13.35 2.92 11.07
C LYS A 167 -13.14 2.23 12.43
N SER A 168 -12.44 1.09 12.47
CA SER A 168 -12.20 0.33 13.70
C SER A 168 -11.37 1.06 14.76
N LEU A 169 -10.60 2.09 14.39
CA LEU A 169 -9.93 2.98 15.35
C LEU A 169 -10.87 3.99 16.03
N ARG A 170 -12.10 4.14 15.54
CA ARG A 170 -13.18 4.97 16.10
C ARG A 170 -12.81 6.44 16.33
N GLY A 171 -11.90 6.97 15.53
CA GLY A 171 -11.47 8.37 15.56
C GLY A 171 -12.23 9.27 14.58
N PRO A 172 -11.86 10.55 14.50
CA PRO A 172 -12.37 11.46 13.48
C PRO A 172 -11.95 11.03 12.08
N ARG A 173 -12.63 11.55 11.05
CA ARG A 173 -12.27 11.27 9.66
C ARG A 173 -10.86 11.71 9.36
N GLY A 174 -10.09 10.78 8.84
CA GLY A 174 -8.69 10.95 8.45
C GLY A 174 -8.08 9.62 8.05
N ALA A 175 -6.80 9.64 7.72
CA ALA A 175 -6.04 8.44 7.43
C ALA A 175 -4.57 8.62 7.81
N MET A 176 -3.86 7.52 7.87
CA MET A 176 -2.43 7.48 8.18
C MET A 176 -1.72 6.59 7.16
N ILE A 177 -0.53 7.00 6.77
CA ILE A 177 0.37 6.25 5.90
C ILE A 177 1.65 5.99 6.69
N PHE A 178 1.85 4.76 7.11
CA PHE A 178 3.09 4.31 7.72
C PHE A 178 4.04 3.80 6.64
N TYR A 179 5.31 4.13 6.74
CA TYR A 179 6.33 3.76 5.76
C TYR A 179 7.62 3.32 6.44
N ARG A 180 8.28 2.32 5.85
CA ARG A 180 9.59 1.87 6.34
C ARG A 180 10.66 2.90 6.08
N LYS A 181 11.62 2.94 6.99
CA LYS A 181 12.86 3.74 6.94
C LYS A 181 14.07 2.81 6.89
N GLY A 182 15.22 3.37 6.51
CA GLY A 182 16.47 2.65 6.52
C GLY A 182 16.72 1.81 5.27
N GLN A 183 17.45 0.73 5.39
CA GLN A 183 17.88 -0.08 4.26
C GLN A 183 16.78 -1.05 3.82
N LYS A 184 16.45 -1.02 2.52
CA LYS A 184 15.53 -1.96 1.88
C LYS A 184 16.20 -3.29 1.51
N GLY A 185 17.47 -3.23 1.09
CA GLY A 185 18.20 -4.37 0.61
C GLY A 185 19.54 -3.97 0.00
N VAL A 186 20.09 -4.81 -0.86
CA VAL A 186 21.31 -4.54 -1.62
C VAL A 186 21.02 -4.71 -3.11
N ASP A 187 21.64 -3.87 -3.93
CA ASP A 187 21.56 -3.99 -5.39
C ASP A 187 22.45 -5.13 -5.90
N LYS A 188 22.39 -5.39 -7.21
CA LYS A 188 23.23 -6.42 -7.88
C LYS A 188 24.73 -6.15 -7.78
N LYS A 189 25.13 -4.92 -7.39
CA LYS A 189 26.53 -4.50 -7.22
C LYS A 189 26.96 -4.53 -5.75
N GLY A 190 26.07 -4.94 -4.83
CA GLY A 190 26.33 -4.98 -3.39
C GLY A 190 26.14 -3.65 -2.67
N ASN A 191 25.61 -2.60 -3.31
CA ASN A 191 25.36 -1.33 -2.65
C ASN A 191 24.04 -1.38 -1.87
N ALA A 192 24.00 -0.72 -0.71
CA ALA A 192 22.78 -0.59 0.07
C ALA A 192 21.71 0.21 -0.69
N VAL A 193 20.53 -0.36 -0.85
CA VAL A 193 19.33 0.33 -1.36
C VAL A 193 18.52 0.79 -0.19
N MET A 194 18.32 2.10 -0.07
CA MET A 194 17.56 2.70 1.02
C MET A 194 16.09 2.88 0.65
N TYR A 195 15.22 2.85 1.65
CA TYR A 195 13.85 3.33 1.48
C TYR A 195 13.86 4.86 1.33
N ASP A 196 13.36 5.36 0.20
CA ASP A 196 13.14 6.80 -0.06
C ASP A 196 11.64 7.12 -0.05
N LEU A 197 10.94 6.54 0.94
CA LEU A 197 9.48 6.63 1.01
C LEU A 197 9.03 7.95 1.64
N GLU A 198 9.81 8.50 2.54
CA GLU A 198 9.49 9.76 3.21
C GLU A 198 9.38 10.91 2.20
N VAL A 199 10.42 11.14 1.42
CA VAL A 199 10.44 12.21 0.40
C VAL A 199 9.35 12.01 -0.63
N SER A 200 9.17 10.77 -1.12
CA SER A 200 8.17 10.45 -2.13
C SER A 200 6.73 10.69 -1.65
N LEU A 201 6.41 10.35 -0.40
CA LEU A 201 5.07 10.50 0.16
C LEU A 201 4.78 11.94 0.63
N PHE A 202 5.78 12.66 1.16
CA PHE A 202 5.62 14.05 1.61
C PHE A 202 5.54 15.04 0.46
N SER A 203 6.25 14.84 -0.63
CA SER A 203 6.18 15.72 -1.81
C SER A 203 4.76 15.85 -2.37
N PHE A 204 3.93 14.83 -2.15
CA PHE A 204 2.54 14.82 -2.62
C PHE A 204 1.55 15.50 -1.66
N THR A 205 1.82 15.50 -0.36
CA THR A 205 0.91 16.06 0.67
C THR A 205 1.05 17.57 0.85
N TYR A 206 2.23 18.14 0.63
CA TYR A 206 2.47 19.58 0.83
C TYR A 206 2.17 20.46 -0.38
N GLY A 207 1.56 19.92 -1.46
CA GLY A 207 1.28 20.69 -2.66
C GLY A 207 2.54 21.19 -3.41
N GLN A 208 3.71 20.78 -2.98
CA GLN A 208 4.93 20.85 -3.78
C GLN A 208 4.90 19.70 -4.78
N PHE A 209 3.95 19.79 -5.69
CA PHE A 209 3.95 19.02 -6.92
C PHE A 209 5.28 19.36 -7.60
N ASP A 210 6.26 18.49 -7.49
CA ASP A 210 7.45 18.62 -8.34
C ASP A 210 7.01 18.27 -9.76
N TRP A 211 6.45 19.27 -10.44
CA TRP A 211 6.06 19.22 -11.83
C TRP A 211 7.21 18.72 -12.73
N ARG A 212 8.45 18.80 -12.26
CA ARG A 212 9.62 18.28 -12.97
C ARG A 212 9.62 16.75 -13.07
N ARG A 213 9.10 16.03 -12.03
CA ARG A 213 8.96 14.56 -12.09
C ARG A 213 7.82 14.10 -13.00
N VAL A 214 6.77 14.89 -13.17
CA VAL A 214 5.62 14.54 -14.01
C VAL A 214 5.74 15.03 -15.45
N CYS A 215 6.42 16.16 -15.67
CA CYS A 215 6.50 16.81 -16.99
C CYS A 215 7.79 16.55 -17.76
N PHE A 216 8.85 15.97 -17.18
CA PHE A 216 10.17 15.88 -17.81
C PHE A 216 10.65 14.47 -18.15
N THR A 217 9.80 13.46 -18.17
CA THR A 217 10.18 12.16 -18.78
C THR A 217 9.92 12.09 -20.28
N GLY A 218 9.65 13.22 -20.92
CA GLY A 218 9.35 13.31 -22.36
C GLY A 218 10.43 13.91 -23.26
N GLN A 219 11.66 14.19 -22.76
CA GLN A 219 12.68 14.87 -23.57
C GLN A 219 14.02 14.15 -23.73
N ASP A 220 14.11 12.86 -23.44
CA ASP A 220 15.31 12.07 -23.75
C ASP A 220 15.04 10.97 -24.79
N GLN A 221 14.23 11.27 -25.81
CA GLN A 221 14.18 10.48 -27.06
C GLN A 221 13.81 11.41 -28.23
N LEU A 222 14.78 12.16 -28.72
CA LEU A 222 14.93 12.59 -30.12
C LEU A 222 16.38 12.46 -30.51
#